data_604b60977df1f2e35b50d97e5d69b9d0
#
_entry.id   604b60977df1f2e35b50d97e5d69b9d0
#
_cell.length_a   1.000
_cell.length_b   1.000
_cell.length_c   1.000
_cell.angle_alpha   90.00
_cell.angle_beta   90.00
_cell.angle_gamma   90.00
#
_symmetry.space_group_name_H-M   'P 1'
#
loop_
_entity.id
_entity.type
_entity.pdbx_description
1 polymer ?
#
loop_
_entity_poly.entity_id
_entity_poly.type
_entity_poly.pdbx_seq_one_letter_code
_entity_poly.pdbx_strand_id
1 'polypeptide(L)'
;KLYTLTGNWSQAVTERSTLSNETTFNRARYDISTLTGYDELANVFTWTYAWSERADVYTRFGARRYEPEQDLTATASNSYTPAVGIKYQLAEGLSADAHIGVNQVSGDDGGRRGEGGVALLYTGTRAIASLTAERSTVASAEGGFAELDQVRGVWSYALTELDRVGADAAWQDSKGQSPNTLQTYSVWASRQFSPYWDLRLSLMYKERQQDQAPDATATIVGLTLTYRYPDI
;
A
#
# COMPACT_ATOMS: atom_id res chain seq x y z
N LYS A 1 4.09 15.36 -10.81
CA LYS A 1 4.15 15.77 -9.37
C LYS A 1 3.00 15.09 -8.64
N LEU A 2 3.27 14.51 -7.46
CA LEU A 2 2.26 13.91 -6.60
C LEU A 2 2.27 14.62 -5.24
N TYR A 3 1.10 15.02 -4.77
CA TYR A 3 0.89 15.59 -3.45
C TYR A 3 -0.12 14.70 -2.72
N THR A 4 0.19 14.32 -1.50
CA THR A 4 -0.68 13.49 -0.65
C THR A 4 -0.85 14.16 0.71
N LEU A 5 -2.08 14.29 1.16
CA LEU A 5 -2.44 14.73 2.50
C LEU A 5 -3.30 13.66 3.15
N THR A 6 -2.92 13.18 4.33
CA THR A 6 -3.65 12.15 5.06
C THR A 6 -4.00 12.64 6.46
N GLY A 7 -5.26 12.46 6.85
CA GLY A 7 -5.77 12.69 8.19
C GLY A 7 -6.33 11.40 8.78
N ASN A 8 -5.96 11.08 10.02
CA ASN A 8 -6.41 9.89 10.73
C ASN A 8 -7.10 10.27 12.05
N TRP A 9 -8.18 9.57 12.35
CA TRP A 9 -8.87 9.65 13.62
C TRP A 9 -9.22 8.25 14.13
N SER A 10 -9.10 8.03 15.44
CA SER A 10 -9.47 6.77 16.07
C SER A 10 -10.01 7.02 17.47
N GLN A 11 -11.08 6.32 17.83
CA GLN A 11 -11.72 6.41 19.14
C GLN A 11 -12.19 5.04 19.64
N ALA A 12 -11.82 4.68 20.85
CA ALA A 12 -12.42 3.58 21.56
C ALA A 12 -13.87 3.99 21.98
N VAL A 13 -14.86 3.23 21.51
CA VAL A 13 -16.28 3.44 21.84
C VAL A 13 -16.66 2.63 23.07
N THR A 14 -16.11 1.43 23.19
CA THR A 14 -16.19 0.56 24.35
C THR A 14 -14.82 -0.08 24.60
N GLU A 15 -14.69 -0.84 25.68
CA GLU A 15 -13.46 -1.62 25.94
C GLU A 15 -13.11 -2.60 24.82
N ARG A 16 -14.07 -3.01 24.00
CA ARG A 16 -13.91 -3.98 22.91
C ARG A 16 -14.16 -3.41 21.52
N SER A 17 -14.63 -2.17 21.40
CA SER A 17 -15.00 -1.58 20.11
C SER A 17 -14.22 -0.30 19.84
N THR A 18 -13.60 -0.23 18.67
CA THR A 18 -12.89 0.95 18.19
C THR A 18 -13.47 1.38 16.83
N LEU A 19 -13.71 2.67 16.68
CA LEU A 19 -14.00 3.30 15.40
C LEU A 19 -12.77 4.06 14.93
N SER A 20 -12.44 3.95 13.66
CA SER A 20 -11.40 4.73 13.03
C SER A 20 -11.85 5.25 11.67
N ASN A 21 -11.28 6.38 11.30
CA ASN A 21 -11.48 7.00 10.00
C ASN A 21 -10.14 7.49 9.47
N GLU A 22 -9.88 7.19 8.19
CA GLU A 22 -8.76 7.72 7.44
C GLU A 22 -9.30 8.49 6.24
N THR A 23 -8.83 9.71 6.06
CA THR A 23 -9.14 10.53 4.90
C THR A 23 -7.84 10.88 4.20
N THR A 24 -7.75 10.57 2.91
CA THR A 24 -6.59 10.86 2.09
C THR A 24 -7.01 11.70 0.89
N PHE A 25 -6.29 12.79 0.66
CA PHE A 25 -6.39 13.59 -0.55
C PHE A 25 -5.10 13.41 -1.36
N ASN A 26 -5.24 12.99 -2.62
CA ASN A 26 -4.15 12.86 -3.59
C ASN A 26 -4.38 13.84 -4.74
N ARG A 27 -3.31 14.54 -5.13
CA ARG A 27 -3.27 15.37 -6.34
C ARG A 27 -2.10 14.93 -7.20
N ALA A 28 -2.39 14.33 -8.34
CA ALA A 28 -1.39 13.92 -9.33
C ALA A 28 -1.40 14.87 -10.53
N ARG A 29 -0.21 15.31 -10.95
CA ARG A 29 0.01 16.18 -12.11
C ARG A 29 1.13 15.60 -12.94
N TYR A 30 0.87 15.39 -14.22
CA TYR A 30 1.81 14.81 -15.19
C TYR A 30 2.18 15.85 -16.25
N ASP A 31 3.45 15.87 -16.63
CA ASP A 31 3.96 16.72 -17.72
C ASP A 31 3.95 15.94 -19.05
N ILE A 32 3.31 14.77 -19.09
CA ILE A 32 3.23 13.87 -20.25
C ILE A 32 1.77 13.88 -20.73
N SER A 33 1.54 14.19 -22.00
CA SER A 33 0.21 14.35 -22.59
C SER A 33 -0.64 13.07 -22.67
N THR A 34 -0.03 11.90 -22.50
CA THR A 34 -0.71 10.60 -22.46
C THR A 34 -1.21 10.22 -21.07
N LEU A 35 -0.88 11.01 -20.03
CA LEU A 35 -1.30 10.78 -18.67
C LEU A 35 -2.19 11.92 -18.18
N THR A 36 -3.33 11.56 -17.62
CA THR A 36 -4.31 12.50 -17.09
C THR A 36 -3.98 12.85 -15.64
N GLY A 37 -3.77 14.16 -15.38
CA GLY A 37 -3.72 14.66 -13.99
C GLY A 37 -5.08 14.45 -13.31
N TYR A 38 -5.07 14.20 -12.00
CA TYR A 38 -6.30 14.01 -11.26
C TYR A 38 -6.20 14.46 -9.80
N ASP A 39 -7.34 14.71 -9.22
CA ASP A 39 -7.55 14.84 -7.80
C ASP A 39 -8.35 13.61 -7.32
N GLU A 40 -7.94 13.01 -6.20
CA GLU A 40 -8.63 11.89 -5.56
C GLU A 40 -8.86 12.23 -4.09
N LEU A 41 -10.10 12.10 -3.64
CA LEU A 41 -10.47 12.11 -2.23
C LEU A 41 -10.89 10.72 -1.83
N ALA A 42 -10.19 10.12 -0.88
CA ALA A 42 -10.50 8.81 -0.32
C ALA A 42 -10.85 8.93 1.16
N ASN A 43 -11.88 8.21 1.58
CA ASN A 43 -12.27 8.10 2.98
C ASN A 43 -12.50 6.63 3.32
N VAL A 44 -11.90 6.16 4.41
CA VAL A 44 -12.05 4.80 4.90
C VAL A 44 -12.50 4.83 6.35
N PHE A 45 -13.70 4.33 6.60
CA PHE A 45 -14.24 4.14 7.92
C PHE A 45 -14.12 2.68 8.33
N THR A 46 -13.60 2.40 9.53
CA THR A 46 -13.43 1.04 10.06
C THR A 46 -14.02 0.95 11.46
N TRP A 47 -14.85 -0.05 11.68
CA TRP A 47 -15.25 -0.49 12.99
C TRP A 47 -14.59 -1.82 13.32
N THR A 48 -13.85 -1.87 14.42
CA THR A 48 -13.14 -3.08 14.91
C THR A 48 -13.76 -3.53 16.23
N TYR A 49 -13.98 -4.81 16.37
CA TYR A 49 -14.47 -5.44 17.58
C TYR A 49 -13.51 -6.54 18.05
N ALA A 50 -13.01 -6.42 19.28
CA ALA A 50 -12.18 -7.44 19.93
C ALA A 50 -13.05 -8.66 20.30
N TRP A 51 -13.10 -9.64 19.39
CA TRP A 51 -13.85 -10.88 19.56
C TRP A 51 -13.27 -11.73 20.69
N SER A 52 -11.95 -11.83 20.77
CA SER A 52 -11.21 -12.52 21.81
C SER A 52 -9.85 -11.84 22.04
N GLU A 53 -9.07 -12.33 23.00
CA GLU A 53 -7.70 -11.85 23.25
C GLU A 53 -6.76 -12.01 22.03
N ARG A 54 -7.11 -12.89 21.09
CA ARG A 54 -6.31 -13.19 19.90
C ARG A 54 -6.98 -12.84 18.58
N ALA A 55 -8.24 -12.42 18.59
CA ALA A 55 -9.01 -12.21 17.38
C ALA A 55 -9.78 -10.89 17.43
N ASP A 56 -9.57 -10.04 16.43
CA ASP A 56 -10.37 -8.87 16.14
C ASP A 56 -11.11 -9.09 14.84
N VAL A 57 -12.41 -8.84 14.84
CA VAL A 57 -13.20 -8.77 13.60
C VAL A 57 -13.44 -7.31 13.25
N TYR A 58 -13.49 -6.99 11.98
CA TYR A 58 -13.76 -5.61 11.57
C TYR A 58 -14.64 -5.53 10.32
N THR A 59 -15.33 -4.41 10.23
CA THR A 59 -16.00 -3.98 9.00
C THR A 59 -15.35 -2.69 8.53
N ARG A 60 -15.19 -2.56 7.23
CA ARG A 60 -14.58 -1.39 6.59
C ARG A 60 -15.49 -0.90 5.47
N PHE A 61 -15.67 0.40 5.39
CA PHE A 61 -16.34 1.06 4.30
C PHE A 61 -15.45 2.13 3.71
N GLY A 62 -15.02 1.90 2.47
CA GLY A 62 -14.26 2.86 1.68
C GLY A 62 -15.17 3.65 0.75
N ALA A 63 -14.93 4.95 0.61
CA ALA A 63 -15.53 5.80 -0.40
C ALA A 63 -14.41 6.62 -1.05
N ARG A 64 -14.36 6.64 -2.39
CA ARG A 64 -13.37 7.39 -3.14
C ARG A 64 -14.06 8.17 -4.24
N ARG A 65 -13.56 9.37 -4.50
CA ARG A 65 -13.95 10.22 -5.61
C ARG A 65 -12.73 10.61 -6.42
N TYR A 66 -12.79 10.31 -7.69
CA TYR A 66 -11.78 10.65 -8.68
C TYR A 66 -12.31 11.79 -9.55
N GLU A 67 -11.52 12.84 -9.71
CA GLU A 67 -11.81 14.00 -10.57
C GLU A 67 -10.62 14.22 -11.50
N PRO A 68 -10.77 13.98 -12.83
CA PRO A 68 -9.70 14.23 -13.78
C PRO A 68 -9.50 15.74 -13.98
N GLU A 69 -8.25 16.15 -14.24
CA GLU A 69 -7.91 17.52 -14.58
C GLU A 69 -8.17 17.74 -16.08
N GLN A 70 -9.25 18.45 -16.41
CA GLN A 70 -9.55 19.01 -17.75
C GLN A 70 -9.31 18.04 -18.93
N ASP A 71 -9.66 16.77 -18.80
CA ASP A 71 -9.64 15.86 -19.94
C ASP A 71 -11.05 15.73 -20.52
N LEU A 72 -11.15 15.91 -21.85
CA LEU A 72 -12.41 15.77 -22.58
C LEU A 72 -12.90 14.33 -22.66
N THR A 73 -12.05 13.35 -22.29
CA THR A 73 -12.33 11.92 -22.40
C THR A 73 -12.51 11.21 -21.07
N ALA A 74 -11.95 11.75 -19.97
CA ALA A 74 -12.07 11.15 -18.65
C ALA A 74 -13.18 11.82 -17.83
N THR A 75 -14.08 11.03 -17.26
CA THR A 75 -15.19 11.50 -16.42
C THR A 75 -14.90 11.32 -14.95
N ALA A 76 -15.49 12.18 -14.10
CA ALA A 76 -15.45 12.01 -12.67
C ALA A 76 -16.13 10.69 -12.28
N SER A 77 -15.50 9.93 -11.39
CA SER A 77 -16.01 8.63 -10.96
C SER A 77 -15.94 8.47 -9.44
N ASN A 78 -16.85 7.66 -8.90
CA ASN A 78 -16.89 7.34 -7.50
C ASN A 78 -16.70 5.83 -7.31
N SER A 79 -16.10 5.45 -6.20
CA SER A 79 -15.86 4.05 -5.81
C SER A 79 -16.30 3.85 -4.37
N TYR A 80 -17.04 2.77 -4.12
CA TYR A 80 -17.52 2.39 -2.78
C TYR A 80 -17.14 0.95 -2.49
N THR A 81 -16.48 0.72 -1.36
CA THR A 81 -15.94 -0.59 -0.99
C THR A 81 -16.35 -0.99 0.42
N PRO A 82 -17.49 -1.66 0.61
CA PRO A 82 -17.76 -2.40 1.83
C PRO A 82 -16.88 -3.64 1.89
N ALA A 83 -16.28 -3.90 3.05
CA ALA A 83 -15.45 -5.06 3.32
C ALA A 83 -15.63 -5.55 4.77
N VAL A 84 -15.33 -6.82 4.99
CA VAL A 84 -15.24 -7.44 6.31
C VAL A 84 -13.91 -8.15 6.44
N GLY A 85 -13.38 -8.24 7.65
CA GLY A 85 -12.09 -8.90 7.86
C GLY A 85 -11.90 -9.36 9.30
N ILE A 86 -10.79 -10.06 9.48
CA ILE A 86 -10.35 -10.60 10.76
C ILE A 86 -8.84 -10.41 10.89
N LYS A 87 -8.42 -9.97 12.07
CA LYS A 87 -7.02 -10.02 12.53
C LYS A 87 -6.91 -11.12 13.56
N TYR A 88 -5.92 -11.96 13.43
CA TYR A 88 -5.73 -13.10 14.33
C TYR A 88 -4.27 -13.26 14.74
N GLN A 89 -4.04 -13.40 16.05
CA GLN A 89 -2.72 -13.69 16.60
C GLN A 89 -2.50 -15.22 16.56
N LEU A 90 -1.76 -15.69 15.55
CA LEU A 90 -1.49 -17.12 15.33
C LEU A 90 -0.56 -17.70 16.40
N ALA A 91 0.50 -16.96 16.75
CA ALA A 91 1.47 -17.31 17.79
C ALA A 91 2.10 -16.02 18.34
N GLU A 92 2.95 -16.14 19.38
CA GLU A 92 3.74 -15.02 19.82
C GLU A 92 4.60 -14.47 18.68
N GLY A 93 4.46 -13.16 18.41
CA GLY A 93 5.13 -12.49 17.31
C GLY A 93 4.58 -12.80 15.91
N LEU A 94 3.60 -13.69 15.72
CA LEU A 94 3.02 -14.00 14.42
C LEU A 94 1.54 -13.65 14.35
N SER A 95 1.16 -12.70 13.48
CA SER A 95 -0.23 -12.31 13.25
C SER A 95 -0.62 -12.45 11.78
N ALA A 96 -1.90 -12.67 11.55
CA ALA A 96 -2.53 -12.69 10.24
C ALA A 96 -3.67 -11.68 10.21
N ASP A 97 -3.86 -11.03 9.06
CA ASP A 97 -5.01 -10.20 8.72
C ASP A 97 -5.58 -10.71 7.41
N ALA A 98 -6.89 -10.88 7.34
CA ALA A 98 -7.56 -11.27 6.10
C ALA A 98 -8.85 -10.48 5.96
N HIS A 99 -9.13 -10.01 4.73
CA HIS A 99 -10.38 -9.32 4.44
C HIS A 99 -10.90 -9.65 3.05
N ILE A 100 -12.19 -9.48 2.89
CA ILE A 100 -12.89 -9.61 1.62
C ILE A 100 -13.93 -8.49 1.49
N GLY A 101 -14.08 -7.96 0.29
CA GLY A 101 -15.01 -6.89 -0.01
C GLY A 101 -15.44 -6.89 -1.46
N VAL A 102 -16.30 -5.96 -1.79
CA VAL A 102 -16.74 -5.70 -3.15
C VAL A 102 -16.62 -4.20 -3.41
N ASN A 103 -15.94 -3.85 -4.47
CA ASN A 103 -15.89 -2.48 -4.93
C ASN A 103 -16.99 -2.24 -5.98
N GLN A 104 -17.74 -1.16 -5.82
CA GLN A 104 -18.68 -0.65 -6.81
C GLN A 104 -18.16 0.68 -7.35
N VAL A 105 -17.73 0.67 -8.59
CA VAL A 105 -17.31 1.89 -9.33
C VAL A 105 -18.51 2.42 -10.11
N SER A 106 -18.72 3.74 -10.07
CA SER A 106 -19.68 4.48 -10.91
C SER A 106 -18.92 5.32 -11.95
N GLY A 107 -19.54 5.57 -13.10
CA GLY A 107 -18.95 6.27 -14.23
C GLY A 107 -18.97 5.40 -15.49
N ASP A 108 -18.32 5.85 -16.56
CA ASP A 108 -18.37 5.18 -17.88
C ASP A 108 -17.74 3.77 -17.85
N ASP A 109 -16.70 3.54 -17.03
CA ASP A 109 -16.09 2.23 -16.77
C ASP A 109 -16.60 1.58 -15.49
N GLY A 110 -17.82 1.94 -15.10
CA GLY A 110 -18.45 1.46 -13.88
C GLY A 110 -18.64 -0.05 -13.85
N GLY A 111 -18.62 -0.63 -12.64
CA GLY A 111 -18.81 -2.06 -12.47
C GLY A 111 -18.59 -2.51 -11.03
N ARG A 112 -18.83 -3.80 -10.81
CA ARG A 112 -18.51 -4.47 -9.54
C ARG A 112 -17.26 -5.29 -9.68
N ARG A 113 -16.34 -5.14 -8.71
CA ARG A 113 -15.07 -5.86 -8.65
C ARG A 113 -14.89 -6.46 -7.26
N GLY A 114 -14.41 -7.70 -7.18
CA GLY A 114 -14.03 -8.29 -5.90
C GLY A 114 -12.75 -7.65 -5.39
N GLU A 115 -12.71 -7.30 -4.11
CA GLU A 115 -11.49 -6.86 -3.42
C GLU A 115 -11.23 -7.77 -2.24
N GLY A 116 -9.98 -7.87 -1.83
CA GLY A 116 -9.61 -8.64 -0.67
C GLY A 116 -8.12 -8.80 -0.53
N GLY A 117 -7.70 -9.23 0.65
CA GLY A 117 -6.29 -9.40 0.91
C GLY A 117 -6.02 -10.29 2.12
N VAL A 118 -4.79 -10.76 2.16
CA VAL A 118 -4.21 -11.49 3.29
C VAL A 118 -2.86 -10.86 3.60
N ALA A 119 -2.59 -10.62 4.88
CA ALA A 119 -1.30 -10.19 5.36
C ALA A 119 -0.84 -11.10 6.51
N LEU A 120 0.43 -11.49 6.49
CA LEU A 120 1.12 -12.17 7.57
C LEU A 120 2.22 -11.26 8.08
N LEU A 121 2.33 -11.08 9.38
CA LEU A 121 3.40 -10.32 10.02
C LEU A 121 4.05 -11.18 11.10
N TYR A 122 5.35 -11.36 10.98
CA TYR A 122 6.19 -11.95 12.01
C TYR A 122 7.11 -10.89 12.62
N THR A 123 7.09 -10.77 13.94
CA THR A 123 7.95 -9.87 14.72
C THR A 123 8.66 -10.67 15.80
N GLY A 124 9.88 -11.09 15.50
CA GLY A 124 10.76 -11.75 16.46
C GLY A 124 11.78 -10.78 17.06
N THR A 125 12.64 -11.26 17.94
CA THR A 125 13.68 -10.46 18.63
C THR A 125 14.71 -9.88 17.66
N ARG A 126 15.06 -10.60 16.59
CA ARG A 126 16.06 -10.19 15.59
C ARG A 126 15.51 -10.13 14.17
N ALA A 127 14.39 -10.77 13.90
CA ALA A 127 13.82 -10.85 12.56
C ALA A 127 12.44 -10.22 12.52
N ILE A 128 12.16 -9.46 11.47
CA ILE A 128 10.82 -9.00 11.11
C ILE A 128 10.58 -9.49 9.68
N ALA A 129 9.43 -10.10 9.44
CA ALA A 129 9.02 -10.50 8.11
C ALA A 129 7.54 -10.18 7.89
N SER A 130 7.19 -9.74 6.70
CA SER A 130 5.79 -9.59 6.28
C SER A 130 5.57 -10.14 4.88
N LEU A 131 4.40 -10.71 4.67
CA LEU A 131 3.92 -11.14 3.37
C LEU A 131 2.50 -10.61 3.21
N THR A 132 2.24 -9.88 2.13
CA THR A 132 0.91 -9.37 1.79
C THR A 132 0.54 -9.82 0.40
N ALA A 133 -0.71 -10.22 0.21
CA ALA A 133 -1.31 -10.44 -1.09
C ALA A 133 -2.66 -9.72 -1.10
N GLU A 134 -2.88 -8.83 -2.06
CA GLU A 134 -4.05 -7.95 -2.08
C GLU A 134 -4.53 -7.74 -3.51
N ARG A 135 -5.84 -7.73 -3.67
CA ARG A 135 -6.54 -7.18 -4.83
C ARG A 135 -7.31 -5.96 -4.40
N SER A 136 -7.05 -4.84 -5.04
CA SER A 136 -7.67 -3.55 -4.74
C SER A 136 -8.00 -2.77 -6.02
N THR A 137 -8.82 -1.74 -5.87
CA THR A 137 -9.11 -0.78 -6.93
C THR A 137 -8.40 0.53 -6.61
N VAL A 138 -7.62 1.04 -7.54
CA VAL A 138 -6.80 2.26 -7.37
C VAL A 138 -7.10 3.28 -8.46
N ALA A 139 -6.90 4.57 -8.17
CA ALA A 139 -6.98 5.62 -9.16
C ALA A 139 -5.89 5.44 -10.23
N SER A 140 -6.25 5.61 -11.51
CA SER A 140 -5.36 5.44 -12.65
C SER A 140 -5.04 6.80 -13.28
N ALA A 141 -3.77 6.99 -13.66
CA ALA A 141 -3.34 8.14 -14.46
C ALA A 141 -3.86 8.09 -15.92
N GLU A 142 -4.43 6.97 -16.33
CA GLU A 142 -5.06 6.79 -17.66
C GLU A 142 -6.54 7.18 -17.64
N GLY A 143 -7.08 7.53 -16.47
CA GLY A 143 -8.47 7.91 -16.22
C GLY A 143 -9.22 6.87 -15.38
N GLY A 144 -10.00 7.33 -14.41
CA GLY A 144 -10.86 6.50 -13.57
C GLY A 144 -10.13 5.56 -12.60
N PHE A 145 -10.62 4.34 -12.48
CA PHE A 145 -10.10 3.33 -11.53
C PHE A 145 -9.64 2.06 -12.24
N ALA A 146 -8.47 1.55 -11.84
CA ALA A 146 -7.90 0.28 -12.30
C ALA A 146 -7.91 -0.77 -11.17
N GLU A 147 -8.03 -2.05 -11.54
CA GLU A 147 -7.80 -3.17 -10.62
C GLU A 147 -6.29 -3.39 -10.49
N LEU A 148 -5.83 -3.56 -9.26
CA LEU A 148 -4.45 -3.83 -8.91
C LEU A 148 -4.38 -5.13 -8.10
N ASP A 149 -3.72 -6.14 -8.64
CA ASP A 149 -3.30 -7.33 -7.90
C ASP A 149 -1.85 -7.13 -7.46
N GLN A 150 -1.56 -7.32 -6.17
CA GLN A 150 -0.20 -7.20 -5.67
C GLN A 150 0.16 -8.27 -4.67
N VAL A 151 1.42 -8.71 -4.71
CA VAL A 151 2.04 -9.55 -3.70
C VAL A 151 3.34 -8.88 -3.27
N ARG A 152 3.55 -8.72 -1.97
CA ARG A 152 4.79 -8.13 -1.43
C ARG A 152 5.29 -8.92 -0.24
N GLY A 153 6.56 -9.28 -0.29
CA GLY A 153 7.30 -9.85 0.82
C GLY A 153 8.40 -8.89 1.29
N VAL A 154 8.51 -8.71 2.59
CA VAL A 154 9.58 -7.91 3.22
C VAL A 154 10.19 -8.74 4.33
N TRP A 155 11.50 -8.74 4.40
CA TRP A 155 12.24 -9.41 5.47
C TRP A 155 13.40 -8.53 5.92
N SER A 156 13.64 -8.50 7.23
CA SER A 156 14.80 -7.86 7.82
C SER A 156 15.34 -8.66 9.01
N TYR A 157 16.65 -8.59 9.21
CA TYR A 157 17.32 -9.29 10.27
C TYR A 157 18.40 -8.41 10.91
N ALA A 158 18.39 -8.32 12.25
CA ALA A 158 19.42 -7.66 13.05
C ALA A 158 20.59 -8.62 13.24
N LEU A 159 21.71 -8.41 12.52
CA LEU A 159 22.95 -9.16 12.67
C LEU A 159 23.60 -8.86 14.01
N THR A 160 23.63 -7.58 14.36
CA THR A 160 24.07 -7.03 15.64
C THR A 160 23.10 -5.96 16.11
N GLU A 161 23.36 -5.28 17.22
CA GLU A 161 22.56 -4.11 17.66
C GLU A 161 22.68 -2.93 16.68
N LEU A 162 23.78 -2.86 15.94
CA LEU A 162 24.10 -1.76 15.01
C LEU A 162 23.90 -2.13 13.54
N ASP A 163 23.97 -3.41 13.20
CA ASP A 163 23.96 -3.89 11.81
C ASP A 163 22.64 -4.61 11.49
N ARG A 164 22.02 -4.25 10.37
CA ARG A 164 20.80 -4.88 9.86
C ARG A 164 20.94 -5.17 8.38
N VAL A 165 20.31 -6.25 7.95
CA VAL A 165 20.17 -6.61 6.54
C VAL A 165 18.70 -6.88 6.23
N GLY A 166 18.32 -6.74 4.97
CA GLY A 166 16.96 -7.07 4.56
C GLY A 166 16.81 -7.25 3.08
N ALA A 167 15.66 -7.78 2.72
CA ALA A 167 15.24 -8.01 1.35
C ALA A 167 13.76 -7.66 1.20
N ASP A 168 13.39 -7.13 0.03
CA ASP A 168 12.03 -6.84 -0.38
C ASP A 168 11.80 -7.46 -1.75
N ALA A 169 10.65 -8.10 -1.96
CA ALA A 169 10.18 -8.56 -3.25
C ALA A 169 8.73 -8.12 -3.43
N ALA A 170 8.40 -7.53 -4.58
CA ALA A 170 7.05 -7.12 -4.91
C ALA A 170 6.72 -7.50 -6.35
N TRP A 171 5.52 -8.00 -6.55
CA TRP A 171 4.88 -8.23 -7.82
C TRP A 171 3.56 -7.44 -7.84
N GLN A 172 3.31 -6.73 -8.93
CA GLN A 172 2.10 -5.94 -9.15
C GLN A 172 1.60 -6.19 -10.56
N ASP A 173 0.30 -6.41 -10.70
CA ASP A 173 -0.39 -6.54 -11.98
C ASP A 173 -1.54 -5.54 -12.01
N SER A 174 -1.43 -4.56 -12.90
CA SER A 174 -2.42 -3.49 -13.08
C SER A 174 -3.26 -3.77 -14.31
N LYS A 175 -4.58 -3.85 -14.11
CA LYS A 175 -5.57 -4.11 -15.17
C LYS A 175 -6.35 -2.83 -15.49
N GLY A 176 -5.65 -1.82 -15.99
CA GLY A 176 -6.21 -0.56 -16.47
C GLY A 176 -6.34 -0.55 -17.99
N GLN A 177 -6.35 0.65 -18.58
CA GLN A 177 -6.37 0.84 -20.04
C GLN A 177 -5.07 0.34 -20.69
N SER A 178 -3.94 0.45 -19.97
CA SER A 178 -2.63 -0.11 -20.38
C SER A 178 -2.16 -1.13 -19.36
N PRO A 179 -2.63 -2.41 -19.46
CA PRO A 179 -2.25 -3.45 -18.53
C PRO A 179 -0.73 -3.60 -18.44
N ASN A 180 -0.23 -3.70 -17.22
CA ASN A 180 1.20 -3.87 -17.00
C ASN A 180 1.49 -4.66 -15.73
N THR A 181 2.58 -5.43 -15.79
CA THR A 181 3.12 -6.15 -14.64
C THR A 181 4.43 -5.51 -14.22
N LEU A 182 4.58 -5.21 -12.95
CA LEU A 182 5.80 -4.67 -12.35
C LEU A 182 6.35 -5.64 -11.31
N GLN A 183 7.59 -6.04 -11.47
CA GLN A 183 8.34 -6.82 -10.49
C GLN A 183 9.46 -5.96 -9.91
N THR A 184 9.64 -6.03 -8.60
CA THR A 184 10.70 -5.29 -7.90
C THR A 184 11.33 -6.21 -6.88
N TYR A 185 12.65 -6.29 -6.91
CA TYR A 185 13.46 -7.04 -5.96
C TYR A 185 14.51 -6.10 -5.39
N SER A 186 14.66 -6.07 -4.07
CA SER A 186 15.71 -5.29 -3.44
C SER A 186 16.36 -6.04 -2.28
N VAL A 187 17.65 -5.77 -2.10
CA VAL A 187 18.40 -6.18 -0.91
C VAL A 187 19.13 -4.97 -0.35
N TRP A 188 19.30 -4.96 0.95
CA TRP A 188 19.95 -3.83 1.60
C TRP A 188 20.71 -4.26 2.86
N ALA A 189 21.70 -3.47 3.21
CA ALA A 189 22.39 -3.56 4.49
C ALA A 189 22.48 -2.16 5.09
N SER A 190 22.31 -2.04 6.39
CA SER A 190 22.48 -0.78 7.12
C SER A 190 23.35 -0.97 8.35
N ARG A 191 24.09 0.11 8.68
CA ARG A 191 24.90 0.19 9.88
C ARG A 191 24.71 1.53 10.58
N GLN A 192 24.40 1.46 11.85
CA GLN A 192 24.38 2.63 12.72
C GLN A 192 25.77 2.90 13.26
N PHE A 193 26.39 4.00 12.84
CA PHE A 193 27.76 4.38 13.26
C PHE A 193 27.78 5.13 14.60
N SER A 194 26.67 5.81 14.90
CA SER A 194 26.47 6.51 16.17
C SER A 194 24.97 6.60 16.47
N PRO A 195 24.53 7.04 17.65
CA PRO A 195 23.11 7.26 17.94
C PRO A 195 22.40 8.16 16.90
N TYR A 196 23.16 8.99 16.18
CA TYR A 196 22.64 10.01 15.28
C TYR A 196 22.79 9.68 13.79
N TRP A 197 23.68 8.75 13.42
CA TRP A 197 24.01 8.48 12.04
C TRP A 197 23.76 7.02 11.66
N ASP A 198 23.01 6.81 10.60
CA ASP A 198 22.77 5.52 9.96
C ASP A 198 23.16 5.58 8.49
N LEU A 199 23.89 4.58 8.01
CA LEU A 199 24.25 4.39 6.60
C LEU A 199 23.52 3.16 6.08
N ARG A 200 22.86 3.27 4.93
CA ARG A 200 22.21 2.17 4.23
C ARG A 200 22.71 2.08 2.79
N LEU A 201 23.16 0.89 2.41
CA LEU A 201 23.45 0.50 1.04
C LEU A 201 22.31 -0.37 0.54
N SER A 202 21.83 -0.14 -0.68
CA SER A 202 20.77 -0.92 -1.31
C SER A 202 21.07 -1.21 -2.77
N LEU A 203 20.61 -2.38 -3.23
CA LEU A 203 20.58 -2.79 -4.63
C LEU A 203 19.15 -3.16 -4.96
N MET A 204 18.58 -2.56 -6.01
CA MET A 204 17.21 -2.80 -6.45
C MET A 204 17.21 -3.14 -7.94
N TYR A 205 16.49 -4.20 -8.30
CA TYR A 205 16.16 -4.57 -9.66
C TYR A 205 14.67 -4.40 -9.90
N LYS A 206 14.30 -3.77 -11.00
CA LYS A 206 12.93 -3.60 -11.46
C LYS A 206 12.76 -4.12 -12.86
N GLU A 207 11.65 -4.79 -13.11
CA GLU A 207 11.23 -5.23 -14.43
C GLU A 207 9.76 -4.86 -14.64
N ARG A 208 9.47 -4.21 -15.76
CA ARG A 208 8.11 -3.87 -16.18
C ARG A 208 7.83 -4.55 -17.52
N GLN A 209 6.75 -5.29 -17.57
CA GLN A 209 6.20 -5.90 -18.77
C GLN A 209 4.89 -5.20 -19.13
N GLN A 210 4.68 -4.90 -20.41
CA GLN A 210 3.50 -4.20 -20.90
C GLN A 210 3.15 -4.72 -22.31
N ASP A 211 1.88 -5.05 -22.55
CA ASP A 211 1.44 -5.71 -23.80
C ASP A 211 1.76 -4.94 -25.10
N GLN A 212 1.83 -3.61 -25.01
CA GLN A 212 2.00 -2.74 -26.20
C GLN A 212 3.32 -1.97 -26.23
N ALA A 213 4.25 -2.27 -25.31
CA ALA A 213 5.55 -1.61 -25.22
C ALA A 213 6.65 -2.64 -24.94
N PRO A 214 7.90 -2.36 -25.32
CA PRO A 214 9.02 -3.23 -24.95
C PRO A 214 9.17 -3.35 -23.43
N ASP A 215 9.56 -4.54 -22.96
CA ASP A 215 9.90 -4.76 -21.58
C ASP A 215 11.01 -3.80 -21.14
N ALA A 216 10.86 -3.25 -19.95
CA ALA A 216 11.82 -2.30 -19.39
C ALA A 216 12.40 -2.85 -18.09
N THR A 217 13.72 -2.82 -17.99
CA THR A 217 14.44 -3.23 -16.78
C THR A 217 15.29 -2.09 -16.24
N ALA A 218 15.46 -2.03 -14.92
CA ALA A 218 16.33 -1.06 -14.27
C ALA A 218 17.04 -1.68 -13.08
N THR A 219 18.34 -1.42 -12.95
CA THR A 219 19.11 -1.75 -11.76
C THR A 219 19.52 -0.44 -11.07
N ILE A 220 19.21 -0.31 -9.80
CA ILE A 220 19.44 0.91 -9.02
C ILE A 220 20.31 0.55 -7.81
N VAL A 221 21.44 1.24 -7.68
CA VAL A 221 22.28 1.19 -6.48
C VAL A 221 22.02 2.45 -5.69
N GLY A 222 21.69 2.31 -4.41
CA GLY A 222 21.39 3.42 -3.51
C GLY A 222 22.34 3.44 -2.31
N LEU A 223 22.80 4.65 -1.96
CA LEU A 223 23.53 4.93 -0.73
C LEU A 223 22.76 6.03 0.00
N THR A 224 22.29 5.73 1.22
CA THR A 224 21.52 6.67 2.04
C THR A 224 22.24 6.90 3.36
N LEU A 225 22.55 8.14 3.65
CA LEU A 225 23.04 8.57 4.96
C LEU A 225 21.93 9.32 5.67
N THR A 226 21.50 8.82 6.83
CA THR A 226 20.44 9.41 7.63
C THR A 226 21.01 10.00 8.91
N TYR A 227 20.70 11.26 9.17
CA TYR A 227 20.98 11.93 10.44
C TYR A 227 19.69 12.03 11.26
N ARG A 228 19.75 11.60 12.51
CA ARG A 228 18.66 11.77 13.47
C ARG A 228 19.07 12.84 14.46
N TYR A 229 18.31 13.93 14.50
CA TYR A 229 18.54 14.96 15.50
C TYR A 229 18.24 14.38 16.90
N PRO A 230 19.09 14.57 17.89
CA PRO A 230 18.77 14.16 19.25
C PRO A 230 17.57 14.97 19.73
N ASP A 231 16.54 14.28 20.22
CA ASP A 231 15.43 14.95 20.91
C ASP A 231 16.02 15.70 22.12
N ILE A 232 15.76 17.02 22.18
CA ILE A 232 16.18 17.91 23.26
C ILE A 232 15.21 17.78 24.42
#